data_380596cb5734935e5a0dde6b6d4042ff
#
_entry.id   380596cb5734935e5a0dde6b6d4042ff
#
_cell.length_a   1.000
_cell.length_b   1.000
_cell.length_c   1.000
_cell.angle_alpha   90.00
_cell.angle_beta   90.00
_cell.angle_gamma   90.00
#
_symmetry.space_group_name_H-M   'P 1'
#
loop_
_entity.id
_entity.type
_entity.pdbx_description
1 polymer ?
#
loop_
_entity_poly.entity_id
_entity_poly.type
_entity_poly.pdbx_seq_one_letter_code
_entity_poly.pdbx_strand_id
1 'polypeptide(L)'
;MTKEVLNIPQKAIQLEDKYGAHNYHPLPVVLKKGKGVFVWDVNGKVYFDFLSAYSAVNQGHSHPRIIKALTDQAQELTLTSRAFYNDSLGEYEQYITSYFGFDKV
;
A
#
# COMPACT_ATOMS: atom_id res chain seq x y z
N MET A 1 7.74 -31.61 -26.49
CA MET A 1 8.17 -30.59 -25.51
C MET A 1 6.97 -30.23 -24.65
N THR A 2 6.86 -30.81 -23.46
CA THR A 2 5.82 -30.47 -22.47
C THR A 2 6.04 -29.04 -21.99
N LYS A 3 5.11 -28.14 -22.27
CA LYS A 3 5.10 -26.79 -21.65
C LYS A 3 4.96 -27.00 -20.15
N GLU A 4 6.00 -26.66 -19.41
CA GLU A 4 5.98 -26.65 -17.95
C GLU A 4 4.88 -25.70 -17.51
N VAL A 5 3.87 -26.21 -16.82
CA VAL A 5 2.76 -25.39 -16.29
C VAL A 5 3.29 -24.71 -15.03
N LEU A 6 3.68 -23.44 -15.16
CA LEU A 6 4.17 -22.65 -14.04
C LEU A 6 3.08 -22.50 -12.97
N ASN A 7 3.46 -22.64 -11.71
CA ASN A 7 2.57 -22.32 -10.59
C ASN A 7 2.37 -20.79 -10.45
N ILE A 8 1.40 -20.36 -9.65
CA ILE A 8 1.04 -18.94 -9.52
C ILE A 8 2.22 -18.05 -9.09
N PRO A 9 3.04 -18.43 -8.08
CA PRO A 9 4.22 -17.63 -7.70
C PRO A 9 5.22 -17.48 -8.84
N GLN A 10 5.57 -18.56 -9.51
CA GLN A 10 6.54 -18.55 -10.61
C GLN A 10 6.08 -17.65 -11.76
N LYS A 11 4.79 -17.71 -12.11
CA LYS A 11 4.22 -16.85 -13.15
C LYS A 11 4.29 -15.36 -12.76
N ALA A 12 4.00 -15.00 -11.52
CA ALA A 12 4.07 -13.62 -11.08
C ALA A 12 5.51 -13.08 -11.13
N ILE A 13 6.48 -13.83 -10.62
CA ILE A 13 7.90 -13.48 -10.66
C ILE A 13 8.39 -13.31 -12.11
N GLN A 14 8.08 -14.26 -12.99
CA GLN A 14 8.50 -14.16 -14.40
C GLN A 14 7.88 -12.98 -15.15
N LEU A 15 6.65 -12.59 -14.83
CA LEU A 15 6.04 -11.41 -15.43
C LEU A 15 6.76 -10.13 -14.98
N GLU A 16 7.08 -10.02 -13.69
CA GLU A 16 7.82 -8.87 -13.17
C GLU A 16 9.25 -8.83 -13.71
N ASP A 17 9.96 -9.96 -13.75
CA ASP A 17 11.31 -10.06 -14.33
C ASP A 17 11.32 -9.70 -15.82
N LYS A 18 10.27 -10.03 -16.56
CA LYS A 18 10.21 -9.75 -17.99
C LYS A 18 9.86 -8.29 -18.32
N TYR A 19 9.00 -7.68 -17.52
CA TYR A 19 8.42 -6.38 -17.87
C TYR A 19 8.79 -5.26 -16.90
N GLY A 20 9.33 -5.58 -15.72
CA GLY A 20 9.79 -4.61 -14.73
C GLY A 20 11.14 -3.98 -15.09
N ALA A 21 11.42 -2.82 -14.49
CA ALA A 21 12.66 -2.07 -14.72
C ALA A 21 13.88 -2.59 -13.93
N HIS A 22 13.72 -3.65 -13.13
CA HIS A 22 14.78 -4.29 -12.29
C HIS A 22 15.51 -3.31 -11.36
N ASN A 23 14.82 -2.31 -10.86
CA ASN A 23 15.35 -1.34 -9.90
C ASN A 23 15.49 -1.91 -8.48
N TYR A 24 14.89 -3.09 -8.23
CA TYR A 24 15.01 -3.88 -7.01
C TYR A 24 15.32 -5.34 -7.35
N HIS A 25 15.84 -6.08 -6.36
CA HIS A 25 16.00 -7.53 -6.42
C HIS A 25 15.16 -8.17 -5.31
N PRO A 26 13.85 -8.40 -5.54
CA PRO A 26 12.93 -8.86 -4.52
C PRO A 26 13.25 -10.28 -4.01
N LEU A 27 12.86 -10.57 -2.78
CA LEU A 27 12.83 -11.94 -2.28
C LEU A 27 11.81 -12.76 -3.09
N PRO A 28 12.02 -14.07 -3.31
CA PRO A 28 11.14 -14.92 -4.11
C PRO A 28 9.86 -15.31 -3.37
N VAL A 29 9.17 -14.32 -2.80
CA VAL A 29 7.91 -14.44 -2.07
C VAL A 29 6.88 -13.53 -2.71
N VAL A 30 5.78 -14.10 -3.20
CA VAL A 30 4.71 -13.34 -3.85
C VAL A 30 3.57 -13.12 -2.85
N LEU A 31 3.54 -11.95 -2.24
CA LEU A 31 2.51 -11.56 -1.28
C LEU A 31 1.20 -11.21 -1.97
N LYS A 32 0.07 -11.59 -1.35
CA LYS A 32 -1.28 -11.38 -1.89
C LYS A 32 -2.22 -10.64 -0.93
N LYS A 33 -2.01 -10.80 0.38
CA LYS A 33 -2.94 -10.31 1.40
C LYS A 33 -2.17 -9.80 2.60
N GLY A 34 -2.69 -8.75 3.24
CA GLY A 34 -2.21 -8.24 4.52
C GLY A 34 -3.37 -7.94 5.47
N LYS A 35 -3.15 -8.18 6.77
CA LYS A 35 -4.08 -7.78 7.84
C LYS A 35 -3.31 -7.61 9.15
N GLY A 36 -3.34 -6.42 9.73
CA GLY A 36 -2.56 -6.11 10.94
C GLY A 36 -1.08 -6.38 10.70
N VAL A 37 -0.45 -7.19 11.54
CA VAL A 37 0.97 -7.54 11.44
C VAL A 37 1.26 -8.72 10.51
N PHE A 38 0.22 -9.34 9.94
CA PHE A 38 0.35 -10.53 9.13
C PHE A 38 0.24 -10.24 7.64
N VAL A 39 1.04 -10.96 6.85
CA VAL A 39 0.92 -11.03 5.38
C VAL A 39 0.84 -12.49 4.95
N TRP A 40 0.18 -12.73 3.82
CA TRP A 40 0.02 -14.06 3.21
C TRP A 40 0.55 -14.04 1.79
N ASP A 41 1.28 -15.07 1.43
CA ASP A 41 1.64 -15.30 0.05
C ASP A 41 0.48 -15.88 -0.78
N VAL A 42 0.71 -16.03 -2.07
CA VAL A 42 -0.28 -16.58 -3.01
C VAL A 42 -0.61 -18.06 -2.77
N ASN A 43 0.21 -18.78 -2.00
CA ASN A 43 -0.03 -20.17 -1.60
C ASN A 43 -0.75 -20.25 -0.24
N GLY A 44 -1.02 -19.11 0.40
CA GLY A 44 -1.69 -19.04 1.70
C GLY A 44 -0.77 -19.17 2.92
N LYS A 45 0.56 -19.27 2.73
CA LYS A 45 1.50 -19.26 3.84
C LYS A 45 1.50 -17.88 4.50
N VAL A 46 1.48 -17.85 5.83
CA VAL A 46 1.45 -16.63 6.64
C VAL A 46 2.85 -16.27 7.13
N TYR A 47 3.10 -14.96 7.19
CA TYR A 47 4.33 -14.38 7.72
C TYR A 47 4.01 -13.20 8.63
N PHE A 48 4.88 -12.91 9.59
CA PHE A 48 4.91 -11.62 10.25
C PHE A 48 5.64 -10.62 9.36
N ASP A 49 5.06 -9.44 9.15
CA ASP A 49 5.72 -8.36 8.43
C ASP A 49 6.46 -7.43 9.41
N PHE A 50 7.74 -7.72 9.63
CA PHE A 50 8.62 -6.87 10.44
C PHE A 50 9.23 -5.70 9.66
N LEU A 51 9.10 -5.69 8.34
CA LEU A 51 9.60 -4.60 7.50
C LEU A 51 8.60 -3.44 7.40
N SER A 52 7.30 -3.77 7.31
CA SER A 52 6.18 -2.82 7.28
C SER A 52 6.35 -1.71 6.25
N ALA A 53 6.87 -2.03 5.05
CA ALA A 53 7.23 -1.06 4.00
C ALA A 53 8.09 0.11 4.56
N TYR A 54 9.15 -0.23 5.29
CA TYR A 54 10.02 0.73 6.00
C TYR A 54 9.25 1.60 7.00
N SER A 55 8.36 1.00 7.77
CA SER A 55 7.47 1.60 8.77
C SER A 55 6.30 2.43 8.19
N ALA A 56 6.09 2.44 6.87
CA ALA A 56 4.95 3.14 6.27
C ALA A 56 3.59 2.54 6.68
N VAL A 57 3.54 1.23 6.94
CA VAL A 57 2.34 0.53 7.43
C VAL A 57 2.40 0.22 8.93
N ASN A 58 2.96 1.12 9.73
CA ASN A 58 3.11 0.99 11.18
C ASN A 58 1.78 0.84 11.93
N GLN A 59 0.65 1.23 11.33
CA GLN A 59 -0.71 1.00 11.85
C GLN A 59 -1.25 -0.40 11.53
N GLY A 60 -0.45 -1.22 10.85
CA GLY A 60 -0.84 -2.54 10.36
C GLY A 60 -1.50 -2.50 8.97
N HIS A 61 -1.38 -3.64 8.28
CA HIS A 61 -2.00 -3.82 6.96
C HIS A 61 -3.52 -3.71 7.03
N SER A 62 -4.11 -3.01 6.08
CA SER A 62 -5.57 -2.88 5.92
C SER A 62 -6.30 -2.44 7.20
N HIS A 63 -5.72 -1.46 7.92
CA HIS A 63 -6.32 -0.94 9.15
C HIS A 63 -7.74 -0.43 8.87
N PRO A 64 -8.79 -0.93 9.57
CA PRO A 64 -10.18 -0.72 9.16
C PRO A 64 -10.61 0.75 9.14
N ARG A 65 -10.12 1.58 10.07
CA ARG A 65 -10.43 3.01 10.08
C ARG A 65 -9.77 3.76 8.92
N ILE A 66 -8.53 3.39 8.56
CA ILE A 66 -7.80 4.01 7.45
C ILE A 66 -8.45 3.60 6.12
N ILE A 67 -8.77 2.32 5.94
CA ILE A 67 -9.46 1.84 4.73
C ILE A 67 -10.83 2.48 4.59
N LYS A 68 -11.59 2.59 5.70
CA LYS A 68 -12.89 3.27 5.66
C LYS A 68 -12.76 4.73 5.23
N ALA A 69 -11.86 5.49 5.82
CA ALA A 69 -11.65 6.89 5.45
C ALA A 69 -11.25 7.04 3.98
N LEU A 70 -10.35 6.17 3.49
CA LEU A 70 -9.94 6.15 2.08
C LEU A 70 -11.11 5.85 1.15
N THR A 71 -11.91 4.82 1.45
CA THR A 71 -13.02 4.40 0.58
C THR A 71 -14.16 5.40 0.58
N ASP A 72 -14.50 5.97 1.74
CA ASP A 72 -15.53 7.01 1.83
C ASP A 72 -15.12 8.23 0.99
N GLN A 73 -13.91 8.76 1.21
CA GLN A 73 -13.42 9.92 0.45
C GLN A 73 -13.30 9.65 -1.06
N ALA A 74 -12.85 8.45 -1.45
CA ALA A 74 -12.71 8.09 -2.86
C ALA A 74 -14.04 8.02 -3.60
N GLN A 75 -15.15 7.80 -2.91
CA GLN A 75 -16.51 7.83 -3.49
C GLN A 75 -17.02 9.26 -3.71
N GLU A 76 -16.53 10.22 -2.95
CA GLU A 76 -16.93 11.63 -3.04
C GLU A 76 -16.02 12.41 -3.99
N LEU A 77 -14.70 12.43 -3.71
CA LEU A 77 -13.72 13.18 -4.47
C LEU A 77 -12.32 12.58 -4.30
N THR A 78 -11.69 12.15 -5.39
CA THR A 78 -10.38 11.50 -5.36
C THR A 78 -9.21 12.49 -5.48
N LEU A 79 -9.33 13.45 -6.39
CA LEU A 79 -8.25 14.40 -6.70
C LEU A 79 -8.80 15.69 -7.29
N THR A 80 -8.25 16.82 -6.88
CA THR A 80 -8.46 18.11 -7.52
C THR A 80 -7.13 18.74 -7.94
N SER A 81 -7.16 19.59 -8.97
CA SER A 81 -6.05 20.52 -9.22
C SER A 81 -5.91 21.50 -8.06
N ARG A 82 -4.68 21.92 -7.76
CA ARG A 82 -4.40 23.01 -6.80
C ARG A 82 -4.91 24.38 -7.26
N ALA A 83 -5.48 24.46 -8.46
CA ALA A 83 -6.22 25.65 -8.90
C ALA A 83 -7.55 25.84 -8.14
N PHE A 84 -8.02 24.82 -7.44
CA PHE A 84 -9.24 24.85 -6.64
C PHE A 84 -8.95 24.56 -5.17
N TYR A 85 -9.78 25.10 -4.30
CA TYR A 85 -9.87 24.65 -2.92
C TYR A 85 -10.68 23.36 -2.84
N ASN A 86 -10.46 22.59 -1.78
CA ASN A 86 -11.33 21.48 -1.36
C ASN A 86 -11.59 21.58 0.16
N ASP A 87 -12.57 20.90 0.64
CA ASP A 87 -13.04 20.97 2.01
C ASP A 87 -12.14 20.26 3.03
N SER A 88 -11.36 19.28 2.60
CA SER A 88 -10.58 18.43 3.50
C SER A 88 -9.19 18.97 3.82
N LEU A 89 -8.53 19.66 2.85
CA LEU A 89 -7.13 20.05 3.00
C LEU A 89 -6.93 21.09 4.12
N GLY A 90 -7.80 22.10 4.20
CA GLY A 90 -7.68 23.15 5.22
C GLY A 90 -7.87 22.60 6.63
N GLU A 91 -8.78 21.65 6.83
CA GLU A 91 -8.96 20.97 8.11
C GLU A 91 -7.71 20.16 8.51
N TYR A 92 -7.11 19.45 7.55
CA TYR A 92 -5.87 18.72 7.76
C TYR A 92 -4.71 19.66 8.12
N GLU A 93 -4.55 20.77 7.39
CA GLU A 93 -3.51 21.77 7.64
C GLU A 93 -3.65 22.38 9.05
N GLN A 94 -4.87 22.73 9.45
CA GLN A 94 -5.16 23.22 10.80
C GLN A 94 -4.79 22.19 11.88
N TYR A 95 -5.18 20.93 11.67
CA TYR A 95 -4.88 19.86 12.62
C TYR A 95 -3.36 19.66 12.78
N ILE A 96 -2.63 19.56 11.68
CA ILE A 96 -1.18 19.31 11.69
C ILE A 96 -0.40 20.48 12.28
N THR A 97 -0.72 21.71 11.92
CA THR A 97 -0.06 22.90 12.49
C THR A 97 -0.28 22.98 13.98
N SER A 98 -1.50 22.75 14.45
CA SER A 98 -1.82 22.71 15.87
C SER A 98 -1.09 21.59 16.61
N TYR A 99 -0.99 20.41 16.00
CA TYR A 99 -0.36 19.23 16.60
C TYR A 99 1.16 19.41 16.78
N PHE A 100 1.83 19.95 15.79
CA PHE A 100 3.29 20.14 15.80
C PHE A 100 3.73 21.52 16.28
N GLY A 101 2.83 22.47 16.46
CA GLY A 101 3.15 23.83 16.92
C GLY A 101 3.82 24.70 15.87
N PHE A 102 3.52 24.49 14.58
CA PHE A 102 4.00 25.32 13.47
C PHE A 102 2.91 26.24 12.94
N ASP A 103 3.30 27.36 12.32
CA ASP A 103 2.35 28.31 11.77
C ASP A 103 1.73 27.84 10.45
N LYS A 104 2.47 27.04 9.68
CA LYS A 104 2.06 26.54 8.36
C LYS A 104 2.66 25.16 8.06
N VAL A 105 2.02 24.44 7.16
CA VAL A 105 2.43 23.13 6.63
C VAL A 105 2.39 23.14 5.10
#